data_f6f4e4dcee756a8be7c420484517d725
#
_entry.id   f6f4e4dcee756a8be7c420484517d725
#
_cell.length_a   1.000
_cell.length_b   1.000
_cell.length_c   1.000
_cell.angle_alpha   90.00
_cell.angle_beta   90.00
_cell.angle_gamma   90.00
#
_symmetry.space_group_name_H-M   'P 1'
#
loop_
_entity.id
_entity.type
_entity.pdbx_description
1 polymer ?
#
loop_
_entity_poly.entity_id
_entity_poly.type
_entity_poly.pdbx_seq_one_letter_code
_entity_poly.pdbx_strand_id
1 'polypeptide(L)'
;MKVIILCGGLGSRLSEETKTKPKPMVRIGKKPIVCHIMEIYKKFGFNEFILAAGYKSGYIKKYFKKRKFGFKVDVISTGETTLTGGRLLRLKKIIKKNETFMLTYGDGLTSQNIKRLLNFHILQNKIATVTAVRPPVRFGELQIAKNTVSEFKEKPQSKKGWINGGFFVFNYKVFDFIKGDKTMLEKEPLQKLAKIGQLAGFKHEGFWQCMDTMRDKAFLNKLVKQNKIPWK
;
A
#
# COMPACT_ATOMS: atom_id res chain seq x y z
N MET A 1 -1.48 -11.96 13.46
CA MET A 1 -0.59 -11.65 12.33
C MET A 1 -0.45 -10.15 12.23
N LYS A 2 0.78 -9.64 12.14
CA LYS A 2 1.07 -8.21 12.08
C LYS A 2 0.89 -7.66 10.68
N VAL A 3 0.35 -6.44 10.60
CA VAL A 3 0.23 -5.66 9.37
C VAL A 3 1.11 -4.41 9.51
N ILE A 4 2.15 -4.32 8.68
CA ILE A 4 3.04 -3.16 8.65
C ILE A 4 2.51 -2.20 7.60
N ILE A 5 2.35 -0.92 7.97
CA ILE A 5 1.96 0.15 7.04
C ILE A 5 3.12 1.14 6.94
N LEU A 6 3.66 1.32 5.73
CA LEU A 6 4.75 2.27 5.47
C LEU A 6 4.21 3.70 5.45
N CYS A 7 4.55 4.47 6.47
CA CYS A 7 4.03 5.82 6.72
C CYS A 7 5.13 6.90 6.73
N GLY A 8 6.27 6.65 6.09
CA GLY A 8 7.46 7.49 6.28
C GLY A 8 7.85 8.39 5.11
N GLY A 9 7.17 8.32 3.96
CA GLY A 9 7.48 9.11 2.78
C GLY A 9 7.11 10.60 2.92
N LEU A 10 7.85 11.47 2.21
CA LEU A 10 7.63 12.93 2.20
C LEU A 10 6.30 13.33 1.56
N GLY A 11 5.79 12.55 0.61
CA GLY A 11 4.53 12.84 -0.09
C GLY A 11 4.60 14.07 -0.99
N SER A 12 5.74 14.37 -1.61
CA SER A 12 6.02 15.58 -2.38
C SER A 12 5.01 15.88 -3.49
N ARG A 13 4.44 14.83 -4.12
CA ARG A 13 3.41 14.97 -5.17
C ARG A 13 2.05 15.48 -4.65
N LEU A 14 1.88 15.53 -3.33
CA LEU A 14 0.69 16.05 -2.64
C LEU A 14 1.09 17.18 -1.68
N SER A 15 2.03 18.04 -2.10
CA SER A 15 2.67 19.06 -1.26
C SER A 15 1.70 20.01 -0.56
N GLU A 16 0.59 20.36 -1.18
CA GLU A 16 -0.47 21.20 -0.59
C GLU A 16 -0.99 20.66 0.75
N GLU A 17 -1.08 19.35 0.88
CA GLU A 17 -1.51 18.66 2.10
C GLU A 17 -0.34 18.27 3.00
N THR A 18 0.78 17.85 2.40
CA THR A 18 1.88 17.25 3.15
C THR A 18 2.83 18.26 3.79
N LYS A 19 2.73 19.55 3.45
CA LYS A 19 3.38 20.63 4.20
C LYS A 19 3.02 20.63 5.68
N THR A 20 1.80 20.27 6.05
CA THR A 20 1.32 20.34 7.44
C THR A 20 1.22 18.98 8.14
N LYS A 21 1.00 17.88 7.40
CA LYS A 21 0.79 16.52 7.93
C LYS A 21 1.41 15.47 7.01
N PRO A 22 1.83 14.29 7.51
CA PRO A 22 2.36 13.25 6.63
C PRO A 22 1.25 12.65 5.75
N LYS A 23 1.60 12.18 4.55
CA LYS A 23 0.66 11.68 3.53
C LYS A 23 -0.39 10.68 4.07
N PRO A 24 -0.04 9.68 4.90
CA PRO A 24 -1.02 8.74 5.46
C PRO A 24 -2.08 9.39 6.37
N MET A 25 -1.84 10.64 6.81
CA MET A 25 -2.77 11.41 7.65
C MET A 25 -3.64 12.39 6.86
N VAL A 26 -3.50 12.43 5.54
CA VAL A 26 -4.42 13.18 4.67
C VAL A 26 -5.79 12.52 4.74
N ARG A 27 -6.84 13.34 4.90
CA ARG A 27 -8.20 12.85 5.10
C ARG A 27 -8.89 12.52 3.79
N ILE A 28 -9.59 11.39 3.81
CA ILE A 28 -10.63 11.00 2.86
C ILE A 28 -11.94 10.95 3.64
N GLY A 29 -12.86 11.87 3.34
CA GLY A 29 -14.02 12.13 4.19
C GLY A 29 -13.58 12.59 5.59
N LYS A 30 -14.13 11.97 6.63
CA LYS A 30 -13.92 12.38 8.03
C LYS A 30 -12.66 11.80 8.67
N LYS A 31 -11.94 10.85 8.04
CA LYS A 31 -10.80 10.15 8.65
C LYS A 31 -9.57 10.07 7.74
N PRO A 32 -8.34 9.95 8.31
CA PRO A 32 -7.11 9.77 7.53
C PRO A 32 -7.15 8.52 6.64
N ILE A 33 -6.46 8.57 5.49
CA ILE A 33 -6.43 7.43 4.56
C ILE A 33 -5.86 6.17 5.24
N VAL A 34 -4.89 6.28 6.12
CA VAL A 34 -4.34 5.13 6.88
C VAL A 34 -5.40 4.43 7.73
N CYS A 35 -6.41 5.14 8.23
CA CYS A 35 -7.52 4.55 8.98
C CYS A 35 -8.42 3.69 8.06
N HIS A 36 -8.66 4.15 6.82
CA HIS A 36 -9.37 3.34 5.83
C HIS A 36 -8.60 2.06 5.48
N ILE A 37 -7.27 2.17 5.33
CA ILE A 37 -6.41 1.01 5.08
C ILE A 37 -6.52 -0.01 6.22
N MET A 38 -6.42 0.44 7.47
CA MET A 38 -6.57 -0.47 8.64
C MET A 38 -7.96 -1.12 8.70
N GLU A 39 -9.01 -0.40 8.31
CA GLU A 39 -10.38 -0.95 8.26
C GLU A 39 -10.53 -2.04 7.19
N ILE A 40 -9.86 -1.91 6.03
CA ILE A 40 -9.79 -2.97 5.02
C ILE A 40 -9.24 -4.25 5.64
N TYR A 41 -8.14 -4.19 6.37
CA TYR A 41 -7.54 -5.35 7.03
C TYR A 41 -8.42 -5.88 8.18
N LYS A 42 -8.97 -4.98 9.01
CA LYS A 42 -9.85 -5.33 10.13
C LYS A 42 -11.06 -6.14 9.69
N LYS A 43 -11.68 -5.80 8.56
CA LYS A 43 -12.81 -6.54 7.96
C LYS A 43 -12.50 -8.03 7.80
N PHE A 44 -11.24 -8.40 7.62
CA PHE A 44 -10.78 -9.77 7.47
C PHE A 44 -10.13 -10.36 8.73
N GLY A 45 -10.26 -9.69 9.90
CA GLY A 45 -9.78 -10.17 11.18
C GLY A 45 -8.34 -9.82 11.52
N PHE A 46 -7.68 -8.96 10.74
CA PHE A 46 -6.32 -8.48 11.04
C PHE A 46 -6.41 -7.20 11.87
N ASN A 47 -6.06 -7.30 13.17
CA ASN A 47 -6.28 -6.24 14.15
C ASN A 47 -5.00 -5.74 14.84
N GLU A 48 -3.81 -6.11 14.33
CA GLU A 48 -2.51 -5.70 14.89
C GLU A 48 -1.69 -4.96 13.83
N PHE A 49 -1.57 -3.64 14.01
CA PHE A 49 -0.94 -2.74 13.05
C PHE A 49 0.34 -2.13 13.58
N ILE A 50 1.37 -2.07 12.74
CA ILE A 50 2.61 -1.35 12.98
C ILE A 50 2.74 -0.26 11.92
N LEU A 51 2.68 1.00 12.34
CA LEU A 51 2.89 2.14 11.45
C LEU A 51 4.38 2.49 11.44
N ALA A 52 5.07 2.15 10.35
CA ALA A 52 6.48 2.49 10.13
C ALA A 52 6.60 3.97 9.74
N ALA A 53 6.63 4.85 10.75
CA ALA A 53 6.59 6.29 10.59
C ALA A 53 7.98 6.87 10.29
N GLY A 54 8.03 7.97 9.55
CA GLY A 54 9.24 8.73 9.24
C GLY A 54 8.94 10.22 9.30
N TYR A 55 8.83 10.88 8.16
CA TYR A 55 8.49 12.29 8.08
C TYR A 55 7.25 12.62 8.93
N LYS A 56 7.38 13.63 9.79
CA LYS A 56 6.34 14.05 10.75
C LYS A 56 5.76 12.91 11.60
N SER A 57 6.60 11.95 12.02
CA SER A 57 6.18 10.81 12.86
C SER A 57 5.44 11.22 14.13
N GLY A 58 5.81 12.36 14.74
CA GLY A 58 5.13 12.93 15.91
C GLY A 58 3.65 13.22 15.68
N TYR A 59 3.27 13.65 14.46
CA TYR A 59 1.87 13.87 14.09
C TYR A 59 1.06 12.56 14.13
N ILE A 60 1.62 11.49 13.59
CA ILE A 60 1.00 10.16 13.59
C ILE A 60 0.86 9.66 15.04
N LYS A 61 1.96 9.71 15.83
CA LYS A 61 1.95 9.29 17.24
C LYS A 61 0.87 10.01 18.06
N LYS A 62 0.79 11.36 17.92
CA LYS A 62 -0.20 12.18 18.63
C LYS A 62 -1.63 11.79 18.26
N TYR A 63 -1.89 11.48 17.00
CA TYR A 63 -3.22 11.08 16.52
C TYR A 63 -3.65 9.75 17.12
N PHE A 64 -2.79 8.73 17.09
CA PHE A 64 -3.14 7.39 17.56
C PHE A 64 -3.13 7.26 19.09
N LYS A 65 -2.30 8.02 19.81
CA LYS A 65 -2.29 8.04 21.28
C LYS A 65 -3.62 8.53 21.88
N LYS A 66 -4.30 9.44 21.22
CA LYS A 66 -5.53 10.09 21.71
C LYS A 66 -6.83 9.34 21.41
N ARG A 67 -6.80 8.23 20.68
CA ARG A 67 -8.00 7.57 20.17
C ARG A 67 -7.98 6.06 20.38
N LYS A 68 -9.15 5.51 20.71
CA LYS A 68 -9.38 4.06 20.73
C LYS A 68 -10.00 3.63 19.39
N PHE A 69 -9.40 2.62 18.74
CA PHE A 69 -9.80 2.18 17.39
C PHE A 69 -10.43 0.79 17.36
N GLY A 70 -10.51 0.08 18.49
CA GLY A 70 -10.96 -1.31 18.54
C GLY A 70 -10.00 -2.29 17.82
N PHE A 71 -8.72 -1.87 17.64
CA PHE A 71 -7.59 -2.68 17.19
C PHE A 71 -6.27 -2.07 17.72
N LYS A 72 -5.23 -2.89 17.77
CA LYS A 72 -3.92 -2.47 18.28
C LYS A 72 -3.14 -1.72 17.21
N VAL A 73 -2.58 -0.55 17.56
CA VAL A 73 -1.74 0.26 16.68
C VAL A 73 -0.47 0.68 17.40
N ASP A 74 0.67 0.22 16.91
CA ASP A 74 1.99 0.63 17.37
C ASP A 74 2.61 1.57 16.32
N VAL A 75 2.97 2.79 16.73
CA VAL A 75 3.62 3.78 15.85
C VAL A 75 5.10 3.83 16.14
N ILE A 76 5.90 3.30 15.22
CA ILE A 76 7.36 3.18 15.38
C ILE A 76 8.05 4.14 14.43
N SER A 77 8.91 5.00 14.97
CA SER A 77 9.76 5.88 14.15
C SER A 77 10.88 5.06 13.51
N THR A 78 10.90 5.07 12.19
CA THR A 78 11.89 4.34 11.37
C THR A 78 12.86 5.27 10.64
N GLY A 79 12.97 6.54 11.11
CA GLY A 79 13.84 7.57 10.53
C GLY A 79 13.20 8.33 9.36
N GLU A 80 13.62 9.58 9.16
CA GLU A 80 13.03 10.43 8.10
C GLU A 80 13.58 10.09 6.71
N THR A 81 14.88 9.85 6.61
CA THR A 81 15.60 9.59 5.34
C THR A 81 15.71 8.11 4.98
N THR A 82 15.17 7.22 5.82
CA THR A 82 15.17 5.77 5.59
C THR A 82 14.25 5.41 4.44
N LEU A 83 14.70 4.59 3.50
CA LEU A 83 13.91 4.12 2.37
C LEU A 83 13.02 2.93 2.75
N THR A 84 12.13 2.51 1.85
CA THR A 84 11.06 1.52 2.11
C THR A 84 11.57 0.20 2.67
N GLY A 85 12.62 -0.37 2.10
CA GLY A 85 13.27 -1.59 2.62
C GLY A 85 13.96 -1.36 3.96
N GLY A 86 14.67 -0.25 4.11
CA GLY A 86 15.31 0.10 5.38
C GLY A 86 14.30 0.27 6.52
N ARG A 87 13.14 0.87 6.25
CA ARG A 87 12.04 0.96 7.24
C ARG A 87 11.59 -0.41 7.70
N LEU A 88 11.43 -1.33 6.75
CA LEU A 88 11.07 -2.71 7.06
C LEU A 88 12.18 -3.39 7.89
N LEU A 89 13.45 -3.21 7.53
CA LEU A 89 14.59 -3.79 8.25
C LEU A 89 14.64 -3.33 9.72
N ARG A 90 14.36 -2.05 10.00
CA ARG A 90 14.30 -1.53 11.37
C ARG A 90 13.21 -2.17 12.24
N LEU A 91 12.25 -2.82 11.62
CA LEU A 91 11.18 -3.57 12.30
C LEU A 91 11.50 -5.07 12.47
N LYS A 92 12.66 -5.56 11.97
CA LYS A 92 13.03 -6.99 12.00
C LYS A 92 12.93 -7.61 13.39
N LYS A 93 13.33 -6.88 14.44
CA LYS A 93 13.32 -7.38 15.83
C LYS A 93 11.92 -7.62 16.41
N ILE A 94 10.88 -7.01 15.83
CA ILE A 94 9.49 -7.15 16.29
C ILE A 94 8.73 -8.25 15.53
N ILE A 95 9.28 -8.73 14.43
CA ILE A 95 8.75 -9.87 13.68
C ILE A 95 9.48 -11.12 14.16
N LYS A 96 8.73 -12.12 14.61
CA LYS A 96 9.33 -13.39 15.06
C LYS A 96 9.98 -14.13 13.88
N LYS A 97 11.09 -14.85 14.14
CA LYS A 97 11.66 -15.74 13.13
C LYS A 97 10.58 -16.69 12.61
N ASN A 98 10.58 -16.90 11.30
CA ASN A 98 9.60 -17.73 10.56
C ASN A 98 8.14 -17.20 10.58
N GLU A 99 7.89 -15.99 11.13
CA GLU A 99 6.56 -15.38 11.07
C GLU A 99 6.27 -14.86 9.65
N THR A 100 5.08 -15.17 9.15
CA THR A 100 4.50 -14.49 7.98
C THR A 100 3.82 -13.21 8.45
N PHE A 101 4.05 -12.10 7.74
CA PHE A 101 3.45 -10.81 8.04
C PHE A 101 2.99 -10.10 6.77
N MET A 102 2.13 -9.12 6.93
CA MET A 102 1.65 -8.30 5.83
C MET A 102 2.31 -6.93 5.83
N LEU A 103 2.46 -6.36 4.64
CA LEU A 103 2.95 -5.00 4.47
C LEU A 103 2.12 -4.28 3.40
N THR A 104 1.83 -2.99 3.64
CA THR A 104 1.22 -2.13 2.63
C THR A 104 1.77 -0.71 2.70
N TYR A 105 1.58 0.03 1.61
CA TYR A 105 1.83 1.47 1.62
C TYR A 105 0.72 2.22 2.34
N GLY A 106 1.03 3.42 2.83
CA GLY A 106 0.11 4.25 3.62
C GLY A 106 -0.86 5.11 2.80
N ASP A 107 -1.07 4.81 1.51
CA ASP A 107 -1.79 5.68 0.58
C ASP A 107 -2.66 4.95 -0.46
N GLY A 108 -2.71 3.62 -0.46
CA GLY A 108 -3.49 2.82 -1.39
C GLY A 108 -4.75 2.23 -0.76
N LEU A 109 -5.88 2.31 -1.46
CA LEU A 109 -7.15 1.70 -1.09
C LEU A 109 -7.54 0.63 -2.11
N THR A 110 -8.15 -0.47 -1.63
CA THR A 110 -8.50 -1.61 -2.47
C THR A 110 -9.76 -2.32 -1.96
N SER A 111 -10.50 -2.94 -2.87
CA SER A 111 -11.61 -3.84 -2.54
C SER A 111 -11.18 -5.31 -2.41
N GLN A 112 -9.87 -5.61 -2.47
CA GLN A 112 -9.39 -6.98 -2.45
C GLN A 112 -9.73 -7.71 -1.14
N ASN A 113 -9.94 -9.00 -1.24
CA ASN A 113 -10.08 -9.88 -0.09
C ASN A 113 -8.69 -10.24 0.47
N ILE A 114 -8.35 -9.68 1.63
CA ILE A 114 -7.05 -9.86 2.27
C ILE A 114 -6.80 -11.32 2.71
N LYS A 115 -7.86 -12.06 3.09
CA LYS A 115 -7.72 -13.50 3.39
C LYS A 115 -7.34 -14.31 2.16
N ARG A 116 -7.93 -13.98 0.99
CA ARG A 116 -7.55 -14.64 -0.27
C ARG A 116 -6.11 -14.37 -0.65
N LEU A 117 -5.62 -13.13 -0.44
CA LEU A 117 -4.21 -12.79 -0.65
C LEU A 117 -3.31 -13.64 0.25
N LEU A 118 -3.64 -13.76 1.55
CA LEU A 118 -2.88 -14.59 2.49
C LEU A 118 -2.88 -16.07 2.09
N ASN A 119 -4.06 -16.62 1.81
CA ASN A 119 -4.18 -18.03 1.40
C ASN A 119 -3.39 -18.31 0.12
N PHE A 120 -3.44 -17.39 -0.84
CA PHE A 120 -2.63 -17.48 -2.06
C PHE A 120 -1.12 -17.50 -1.73
N HIS A 121 -0.65 -16.62 -0.83
CA HIS A 121 0.75 -16.62 -0.41
C HIS A 121 1.18 -17.96 0.20
N ILE A 122 0.35 -18.52 1.08
CA ILE A 122 0.62 -19.81 1.73
C ILE A 122 0.72 -20.92 0.66
N LEU A 123 -0.23 -20.97 -0.28
CA LEU A 123 -0.25 -21.97 -1.35
C LEU A 123 0.96 -21.85 -2.30
N GLN A 124 1.40 -20.62 -2.60
CA GLN A 124 2.55 -20.39 -3.47
C GLN A 124 3.88 -20.75 -2.80
N ASN A 125 3.93 -20.80 -1.47
CA ASN A 125 5.12 -21.11 -0.67
C ASN A 125 6.37 -20.32 -1.10
N LYS A 126 6.21 -19.01 -1.36
CA LYS A 126 7.27 -18.08 -1.76
C LYS A 126 7.66 -17.15 -0.61
N ILE A 127 8.82 -16.50 -0.72
CA ILE A 127 9.28 -15.52 0.27
C ILE A 127 8.37 -14.28 0.27
N ALA A 128 7.88 -13.89 -0.90
CA ALA A 128 7.04 -12.70 -1.07
C ALA A 128 5.87 -12.95 -2.01
N THR A 129 4.76 -12.30 -1.72
CA THR A 129 3.62 -12.14 -2.64
C THR A 129 3.27 -10.66 -2.72
N VAL A 130 3.08 -10.16 -3.93
CA VAL A 130 2.60 -8.80 -4.19
C VAL A 130 1.23 -8.84 -4.86
N THR A 131 0.32 -7.96 -4.45
CA THR A 131 -0.92 -7.74 -5.20
C THR A 131 -0.60 -7.02 -6.50
N ALA A 132 -0.91 -7.66 -7.61
CA ALA A 132 -0.85 -7.10 -8.95
C ALA A 132 -2.21 -6.50 -9.32
N VAL A 133 -2.23 -5.24 -9.72
CA VAL A 133 -3.46 -4.51 -10.08
C VAL A 133 -3.36 -3.92 -11.48
N ARG A 134 -4.50 -3.65 -12.08
CA ARG A 134 -4.56 -2.87 -13.33
C ARG A 134 -4.48 -1.38 -12.98
N PRO A 135 -3.57 -0.60 -13.58
CA PRO A 135 -3.51 0.83 -13.32
C PRO A 135 -4.80 1.51 -13.80
N PRO A 136 -5.33 2.48 -13.03
CA PRO A 136 -6.37 3.36 -13.57
C PRO A 136 -5.78 4.17 -14.71
N VAL A 137 -6.43 4.16 -15.89
CA VAL A 137 -5.97 4.92 -17.04
C VAL A 137 -6.23 6.40 -16.81
N ARG A 138 -5.20 7.22 -17.03
CA ARG A 138 -5.28 8.67 -16.82
C ARG A 138 -5.85 9.42 -18.02
N PHE A 139 -5.80 8.80 -19.19
CA PHE A 139 -6.17 9.36 -20.49
C PHE A 139 -7.15 8.43 -21.19
N GLY A 140 -7.82 8.93 -22.24
CA GLY A 140 -8.59 8.07 -23.13
C GLY A 140 -7.68 7.12 -23.90
N GLU A 141 -8.11 5.88 -24.09
CA GLU A 141 -7.44 4.91 -24.97
C GLU A 141 -8.02 4.98 -26.38
N LEU A 142 -7.12 4.95 -27.36
CA LEU A 142 -7.48 4.91 -28.78
C LEU A 142 -7.07 3.56 -29.36
N GLN A 143 -7.96 2.94 -30.10
CA GLN A 143 -7.57 1.89 -31.03
C GLN A 143 -7.45 2.54 -32.41
N ILE A 144 -6.30 2.39 -33.04
CA ILE A 144 -6.02 2.98 -34.35
C ILE A 144 -5.80 1.84 -35.34
N ALA A 145 -6.63 1.81 -36.38
CA ALA A 145 -6.48 0.93 -37.53
C ALA A 145 -6.01 1.80 -38.72
N LYS A 146 -4.82 1.53 -39.21
CA LYS A 146 -4.12 2.42 -40.18
C LYS A 146 -4.03 3.85 -39.63
N ASN A 147 -4.76 4.80 -40.19
CA ASN A 147 -4.77 6.21 -39.75
C ASN A 147 -6.13 6.65 -39.19
N THR A 148 -7.02 5.68 -38.91
CA THR A 148 -8.38 5.94 -38.41
C THR A 148 -8.51 5.43 -37.01
N VAL A 149 -9.09 6.24 -36.11
CA VAL A 149 -9.47 5.80 -34.77
C VAL A 149 -10.69 4.92 -34.90
N SER A 150 -10.51 3.61 -34.64
CA SER A 150 -11.61 2.63 -34.69
C SER A 150 -12.39 2.53 -33.38
N GLU A 151 -11.76 2.91 -32.25
CA GLU A 151 -12.42 2.93 -30.96
C GLU A 151 -11.78 4.02 -30.06
N PHE A 152 -12.64 4.76 -29.35
CA PHE A 152 -12.25 5.70 -28.31
C PHE A 152 -12.89 5.29 -26.99
N LYS A 153 -12.06 5.05 -25.97
CA LYS A 153 -12.55 4.73 -24.61
C LYS A 153 -12.03 5.76 -23.62
N GLU A 154 -12.93 6.55 -23.07
CA GLU A 154 -12.58 7.52 -22.03
C GLU A 154 -12.26 6.79 -20.73
N LYS A 155 -11.02 6.87 -20.27
CA LYS A 155 -10.51 6.34 -18.99
C LYS A 155 -10.94 4.90 -18.67
N PRO A 156 -10.76 3.93 -19.56
CA PRO A 156 -11.01 2.54 -19.25
C PRO A 156 -9.99 2.06 -18.21
N GLN A 157 -10.31 0.98 -17.49
CA GLN A 157 -9.25 0.27 -16.76
C GLN A 157 -8.30 -0.37 -17.78
N SER A 158 -6.99 -0.10 -17.69
CA SER A 158 -6.04 -0.64 -18.65
C SER A 158 -6.14 -2.18 -18.72
N LYS A 159 -6.34 -2.71 -19.90
CA LYS A 159 -6.31 -4.15 -20.13
C LYS A 159 -4.89 -4.70 -20.28
N LYS A 160 -3.90 -3.82 -20.48
CA LYS A 160 -2.49 -4.19 -20.68
C LYS A 160 -1.65 -3.81 -19.45
N GLY A 161 -0.81 -4.76 -19.02
CA GLY A 161 0.13 -4.59 -17.93
C GLY A 161 -0.47 -4.73 -16.51
N TRP A 162 0.33 -5.27 -15.61
CA TRP A 162 0.08 -5.34 -14.19
C TRP A 162 1.08 -4.45 -13.46
N ILE A 163 0.64 -3.74 -12.44
CA ILE A 163 1.52 -2.92 -11.62
C ILE A 163 1.49 -3.38 -10.16
N ASN A 164 2.49 -2.96 -9.41
CA ASN A 164 2.55 -3.17 -7.96
C ASN A 164 1.40 -2.42 -7.26
N GLY A 165 0.46 -3.15 -6.70
CA GLY A 165 -0.68 -2.60 -5.96
C GLY A 165 -0.37 -2.19 -4.52
N GLY A 166 0.85 -2.45 -4.03
CA GLY A 166 1.30 -2.00 -2.71
C GLY A 166 0.77 -2.80 -1.52
N PHE A 167 0.17 -3.96 -1.75
CA PHE A 167 -0.25 -4.91 -0.72
C PHE A 167 0.60 -6.18 -0.84
N PHE A 168 1.29 -6.53 0.24
CA PHE A 168 2.23 -7.64 0.26
C PHE A 168 1.96 -8.60 1.40
N VAL A 169 2.35 -9.85 1.18
CA VAL A 169 2.58 -10.84 2.24
C VAL A 169 4.03 -11.31 2.14
N PHE A 170 4.73 -11.31 3.25
CA PHE A 170 6.13 -11.69 3.33
C PHE A 170 6.37 -12.80 4.35
N ASN A 171 7.25 -13.73 4.00
CA ASN A 171 7.94 -14.57 4.96
C ASN A 171 9.10 -13.79 5.58
N TYR A 172 9.49 -14.13 6.82
CA TYR A 172 10.61 -13.51 7.53
C TYR A 172 11.93 -13.48 6.72
N LYS A 173 12.15 -14.45 5.82
CA LYS A 173 13.33 -14.51 4.95
C LYS A 173 13.49 -13.28 4.03
N VAL A 174 12.46 -12.44 3.86
CA VAL A 174 12.59 -11.18 3.10
C VAL A 174 13.68 -10.26 3.67
N PHE A 175 13.95 -10.33 4.98
CA PHE A 175 14.98 -9.52 5.62
C PHE A 175 16.41 -9.83 5.12
N ASP A 176 16.64 -11.01 4.58
CA ASP A 176 17.96 -11.42 4.04
C ASP A 176 18.28 -10.70 2.72
N PHE A 177 17.30 -10.07 2.12
CA PHE A 177 17.42 -9.29 0.88
C PHE A 177 17.55 -7.78 1.12
N ILE A 178 17.52 -7.32 2.38
CA ILE A 178 17.55 -5.90 2.73
C ILE A 178 18.88 -5.57 3.41
N LYS A 179 19.72 -4.76 2.75
CA LYS A 179 21.08 -4.47 3.20
C LYS A 179 21.17 -3.40 4.30
N GLY A 180 20.24 -2.44 4.31
CA GLY A 180 20.30 -1.30 5.24
C GLY A 180 19.31 -0.19 4.94
N ASP A 181 19.46 0.94 5.60
CA ASP A 181 18.52 2.08 5.56
C ASP A 181 18.27 2.67 4.17
N LYS A 182 19.26 2.60 3.29
CA LYS A 182 19.19 3.10 1.91
C LYS A 182 18.63 2.09 0.92
N THR A 183 18.19 0.92 1.39
CA THR A 183 17.55 -0.08 0.54
C THR A 183 16.12 0.33 0.21
N MET A 184 15.82 0.42 -1.07
CA MET A 184 14.46 0.60 -1.60
C MET A 184 13.86 -0.79 -1.86
N LEU A 185 12.77 -1.15 -1.17
CA LEU A 185 12.15 -2.48 -1.24
C LEU A 185 11.79 -2.88 -2.68
N GLU A 186 11.29 -1.93 -3.46
CA GLU A 186 10.79 -2.09 -4.82
C GLU A 186 11.89 -2.32 -5.87
N LYS A 187 13.13 -1.95 -5.54
CA LYS A 187 14.29 -2.15 -6.40
C LYS A 187 14.96 -3.50 -6.07
N GLU A 188 16.15 -3.42 -5.43
CA GLU A 188 16.99 -4.60 -5.23
C GLU A 188 16.27 -5.80 -4.58
N PRO A 189 15.55 -5.68 -3.45
CA PRO A 189 14.92 -6.84 -2.82
C PRO A 189 13.87 -7.52 -3.69
N LEU A 190 12.86 -6.78 -4.18
CA LEU A 190 11.79 -7.38 -4.98
C LEU A 190 12.28 -7.87 -6.35
N GLN A 191 13.20 -7.15 -6.99
CA GLN A 191 13.80 -7.58 -8.26
C GLN A 191 14.59 -8.88 -8.09
N LYS A 192 15.37 -8.99 -6.99
CA LYS A 192 16.14 -10.20 -6.68
C LYS A 192 15.22 -11.38 -6.41
N LEU A 193 14.17 -11.19 -5.60
CA LEU A 193 13.15 -12.20 -5.34
C LEU A 193 12.44 -12.65 -6.63
N ALA A 194 12.10 -11.72 -7.52
CA ALA A 194 11.53 -12.04 -8.83
C ALA A 194 12.48 -12.89 -9.67
N LYS A 195 13.76 -12.50 -9.76
CA LYS A 195 14.78 -13.20 -10.55
C LYS A 195 14.99 -14.65 -10.09
N ILE A 196 14.91 -14.92 -8.78
CA ILE A 196 15.07 -16.27 -8.23
C ILE A 196 13.73 -17.01 -8.05
N GLY A 197 12.64 -16.53 -8.65
CA GLY A 197 11.32 -17.17 -8.60
C GLY A 197 10.66 -17.15 -7.20
N GLN A 198 11.07 -16.25 -6.28
CA GLN A 198 10.57 -16.17 -4.91
C GLN A 198 9.58 -15.00 -4.68
N LEU A 199 9.09 -14.36 -5.76
CA LEU A 199 8.04 -13.35 -5.75
C LEU A 199 6.82 -13.87 -6.51
N ALA A 200 5.69 -14.06 -5.82
CA ALA A 200 4.42 -14.42 -6.43
C ALA A 200 3.55 -13.16 -6.68
N GLY A 201 2.73 -13.18 -7.74
CA GLY A 201 1.80 -12.11 -8.10
C GLY A 201 0.35 -12.52 -7.87
N PHE A 202 -0.33 -11.92 -6.88
CA PHE A 202 -1.77 -12.09 -6.67
C PHE A 202 -2.54 -11.07 -7.53
N LYS A 203 -3.23 -11.53 -8.57
CA LYS A 203 -4.00 -10.67 -9.47
C LYS A 203 -5.29 -10.18 -8.80
N HIS A 204 -5.50 -8.86 -8.80
CA HIS A 204 -6.72 -8.22 -8.33
C HIS A 204 -7.27 -7.29 -9.41
N GLU A 205 -8.44 -7.60 -9.92
CA GLU A 205 -9.11 -6.84 -10.99
C GLU A 205 -10.19 -5.88 -10.48
N GLY A 206 -10.44 -5.89 -9.15
CA GLY A 206 -11.40 -5.00 -8.52
C GLY A 206 -10.85 -3.59 -8.31
N PHE A 207 -11.56 -2.82 -7.49
CA PHE A 207 -11.17 -1.45 -7.18
C PHE A 207 -9.79 -1.38 -6.51
N TRP A 208 -8.94 -0.53 -7.05
CA TRP A 208 -7.68 -0.11 -6.46
C TRP A 208 -7.38 1.35 -6.84
N GLN A 209 -6.99 2.17 -5.86
CA GLN A 209 -6.63 3.56 -6.07
C GLN A 209 -5.60 4.01 -5.03
N CYS A 210 -4.47 4.54 -5.48
CA CYS A 210 -3.55 5.27 -4.62
C CYS A 210 -3.91 6.77 -4.60
N MET A 211 -3.62 7.43 -3.48
CA MET A 211 -3.79 8.88 -3.33
C MET A 211 -2.44 9.58 -3.54
N ASP A 212 -2.03 9.77 -4.78
CA ASP A 212 -0.75 10.39 -5.11
C ASP A 212 -0.84 11.89 -5.40
N THR A 213 -1.97 12.35 -5.89
CA THR A 213 -2.22 13.72 -6.34
C THR A 213 -3.50 14.29 -5.72
N MET A 214 -3.70 15.61 -5.81
CA MET A 214 -4.96 16.26 -5.41
C MET A 214 -6.17 15.72 -6.18
N ARG A 215 -5.97 15.35 -7.45
CA ARG A 215 -7.02 14.69 -8.27
C ARG A 215 -7.44 13.35 -7.67
N ASP A 216 -6.48 12.52 -7.24
CA ASP A 216 -6.78 11.24 -6.60
C ASP A 216 -7.54 11.44 -5.29
N LYS A 217 -7.11 12.42 -4.48
CA LYS A 217 -7.82 12.81 -3.24
C LYS A 217 -9.24 13.27 -3.53
N ALA A 218 -9.45 14.13 -4.53
CA ALA A 218 -10.77 14.60 -4.92
C ALA A 218 -11.68 13.45 -5.38
N PHE A 219 -11.14 12.51 -6.18
CA PHE A 219 -11.84 11.32 -6.61
C PHE A 219 -12.30 10.45 -5.43
N LEU A 220 -11.39 10.13 -4.49
CA LEU A 220 -11.71 9.33 -3.31
C LEU A 220 -12.76 10.03 -2.41
N ASN A 221 -12.65 11.34 -2.24
CA ASN A 221 -13.66 12.12 -1.51
C ASN A 221 -15.03 12.13 -2.20
N LYS A 222 -15.07 12.18 -3.53
CA LYS A 222 -16.32 12.06 -4.31
C LYS A 222 -17.01 10.72 -4.03
N LEU A 223 -16.26 9.61 -4.03
CA LEU A 223 -16.81 8.29 -3.70
C LEU A 223 -17.42 8.25 -2.30
N VAL A 224 -16.72 8.84 -1.30
CA VAL A 224 -17.24 8.93 0.07
C VAL A 224 -18.49 9.78 0.15
N LYS A 225 -18.52 10.94 -0.52
CA LYS A 225 -19.70 11.82 -0.58
C LYS A 225 -20.93 11.11 -1.17
N GLN A 226 -20.71 10.29 -2.20
CA GLN A 226 -21.76 9.53 -2.89
C GLN A 226 -22.16 8.24 -2.15
N ASN A 227 -21.55 7.95 -1.00
CA ASN A 227 -21.69 6.68 -0.28
C ASN A 227 -21.35 5.43 -1.13
N LYS A 228 -20.54 5.61 -2.19
CA LYS A 228 -20.05 4.55 -3.08
C LYS A 228 -18.61 4.22 -2.70
N ILE A 229 -18.40 3.49 -1.59
CA ILE A 229 -17.09 3.22 -0.99
C ILE A 229 -16.67 1.77 -1.30
N PRO A 230 -15.95 1.51 -2.41
CA PRO A 230 -15.64 0.13 -2.84
C PRO A 230 -14.72 -0.63 -1.89
N TRP A 231 -13.97 0.07 -1.06
CA TRP A 231 -13.01 -0.51 -0.10
C TRP A 231 -13.61 -0.74 1.30
N LYS A 232 -14.91 -0.55 1.48
CA LYS A 232 -15.60 -0.71 2.76
C LYS A 232 -16.10 -2.14 2.99
#